data_bf46c97b189e1639b079027752d00e79
#
_entry.id   bf46c97b189e1639b079027752d00e79
#
_cell.length_a   1.000
_cell.length_b   1.000
_cell.length_c   1.000
_cell.angle_alpha   90.00
_cell.angle_beta   90.00
_cell.angle_gamma   90.00
#
_symmetry.space_group_name_H-M   'P 1'
#
loop_
_entity.id
_entity.type
_entity.pdbx_description
1 polymer ?
#
loop_
_entity_poly.entity_id
_entity_poly.type
_entity_poly.pdbx_seq_one_letter_code
_entity_poly.pdbx_strand_id
1 'polypeptide(L)'
;VVEKIQATEGAISYLAFSYFDDTKFKALKVDGVEPTAENVCSGKFNIWAYEHMYTAADADAATKAFVDFMMSDDVQGSLVEEEGFIPASDMKVAKDAKGNVTTK
;
A
#
# COMPACT_ATOMS: atom_id res chain seq x y z
N VAL A 1 -6.13 -15.78 -2.94
CA VAL A 1 -4.75 -15.76 -3.49
C VAL A 1 -3.81 -16.56 -2.60
N VAL A 2 -3.73 -16.26 -1.29
CA VAL A 2 -2.82 -16.89 -0.30
C VAL A 2 -2.87 -18.42 -0.37
N GLU A 3 -4.03 -19.03 -0.19
CA GLU A 3 -4.21 -20.49 -0.22
C GLU A 3 -3.76 -21.12 -1.54
N LYS A 4 -4.00 -20.44 -2.66
CA LYS A 4 -3.60 -20.96 -3.98
C LYS A 4 -2.09 -20.96 -4.17
N ILE A 5 -1.40 -19.91 -3.67
CA ILE A 5 0.07 -19.86 -3.73
C ILE A 5 0.67 -21.00 -2.90
N GLN A 6 0.16 -21.20 -1.67
CA GLN A 6 0.63 -22.24 -0.78
C GLN A 6 0.39 -23.67 -1.31
N ALA A 7 -0.71 -23.88 -2.02
CA ALA A 7 -1.10 -25.18 -2.56
C ALA A 7 -0.45 -25.51 -3.92
N THR A 8 0.31 -24.58 -4.52
CA THR A 8 0.84 -24.76 -5.89
C THR A 8 2.35 -24.61 -5.88
N GLU A 9 3.06 -25.70 -6.10
CA GLU A 9 4.51 -25.70 -6.22
C GLU A 9 4.98 -24.80 -7.38
N GLY A 10 5.96 -23.95 -7.13
CA GLY A 10 6.48 -23.01 -8.12
C GLY A 10 5.56 -21.81 -8.40
N ALA A 11 4.48 -21.63 -7.64
CA ALA A 11 3.61 -20.48 -7.82
C ALA A 11 4.33 -19.16 -7.51
N ILE A 12 4.08 -18.16 -8.33
CA ILE A 12 4.48 -16.77 -8.12
C ILE A 12 3.24 -15.87 -8.19
N SER A 13 3.17 -14.87 -7.32
CA SER A 13 2.05 -13.93 -7.28
C SER A 13 2.47 -12.60 -6.63
N TYR A 14 1.52 -11.68 -6.52
CA TYR A 14 1.67 -10.44 -5.76
C TYR A 14 0.62 -10.36 -4.66
N LEU A 15 1.00 -9.75 -3.55
CA LEU A 15 0.15 -9.55 -2.37
C LEU A 15 0.43 -8.16 -1.79
N ALA A 16 -0.58 -7.54 -1.18
CA ALA A 16 -0.35 -6.41 -0.30
C ALA A 16 0.43 -6.84 0.96
N PHE A 17 1.18 -5.93 1.57
CA PHE A 17 1.95 -6.23 2.78
C PHE A 17 1.08 -6.77 3.92
N SER A 18 -0.15 -6.30 4.03
CA SER A 18 -1.14 -6.79 5.00
C SER A 18 -1.41 -8.30 4.95
N TYR A 19 -1.16 -8.95 3.82
CA TYR A 19 -1.33 -10.39 3.63
C TYR A 19 -0.01 -11.17 3.60
N PHE A 20 1.12 -10.47 3.72
CA PHE A 20 2.43 -11.11 3.65
C PHE A 20 2.80 -11.72 5.01
N ASP A 21 3.21 -12.97 4.98
CA ASP A 21 3.67 -13.75 6.14
C ASP A 21 4.96 -14.46 5.70
N ASP A 22 6.09 -14.07 6.23
CA ASP A 22 7.41 -14.57 5.88
C ASP A 22 7.64 -16.05 6.23
N THR A 23 6.78 -16.59 7.11
CA THR A 23 6.76 -18.03 7.42
C THR A 23 6.10 -18.86 6.33
N LYS A 24 5.31 -18.24 5.45
CA LYS A 24 4.52 -18.89 4.40
C LYS A 24 5.00 -18.57 2.99
N PHE A 25 5.60 -17.41 2.80
CA PHE A 25 5.98 -16.90 1.49
C PHE A 25 7.40 -16.35 1.49
N LYS A 26 8.05 -16.44 0.34
CA LYS A 26 9.31 -15.76 0.09
C LYS A 26 9.05 -14.48 -0.71
N ALA A 27 9.40 -13.34 -0.15
CA ALA A 27 9.41 -12.09 -0.88
C ALA A 27 10.53 -12.10 -1.94
N LEU A 28 10.20 -11.65 -3.15
CA LEU A 28 11.15 -11.53 -4.24
C LEU A 28 11.62 -10.09 -4.37
N LYS A 29 12.91 -9.92 -4.61
CA LYS A 29 13.48 -8.61 -4.98
C LYS A 29 13.08 -8.28 -6.41
N VAL A 30 12.79 -7.01 -6.65
CA VAL A 30 12.59 -6.46 -8.00
C VAL A 30 13.72 -5.48 -8.28
N ASP A 31 14.44 -5.70 -9.37
CA ASP A 31 15.67 -4.95 -9.73
C ASP A 31 16.71 -4.91 -8.59
N GLY A 32 16.79 -6.01 -7.81
CA GLY A 32 17.69 -6.11 -6.66
C GLY A 32 17.19 -5.44 -5.39
N VAL A 33 16.03 -4.78 -5.40
CA VAL A 33 15.43 -4.06 -4.26
C VAL A 33 14.41 -4.94 -3.55
N GLU A 34 14.48 -4.98 -2.22
CA GLU A 34 13.53 -5.72 -1.38
C GLU A 34 12.21 -4.95 -1.25
N PRO A 35 11.05 -5.66 -1.22
CA PRO A 35 9.75 -5.06 -0.96
C PRO A 35 9.60 -4.76 0.54
N THR A 36 10.09 -3.62 0.97
CA THR A 36 9.94 -3.12 2.34
C THR A 36 9.25 -1.77 2.33
N ALA A 37 8.56 -1.40 3.43
CA ALA A 37 7.93 -0.10 3.57
C ALA A 37 8.94 1.04 3.34
N GLU A 38 10.15 0.94 3.90
CA GLU A 38 11.21 1.93 3.71
C GLU A 38 11.59 2.10 2.23
N ASN A 39 11.74 1.00 1.48
CA ASN A 39 12.07 1.05 0.06
C ASN A 39 10.92 1.61 -0.78
N VAL A 40 9.67 1.36 -0.40
CA VAL A 40 8.49 1.97 -1.02
C VAL A 40 8.45 3.47 -0.72
N CYS A 41 8.54 3.88 0.54
CA CYS A 41 8.51 5.28 0.96
C CYS A 41 9.60 6.12 0.27
N SER A 42 10.79 5.55 0.10
CA SER A 42 11.91 6.22 -0.57
C SER A 42 11.86 6.19 -2.10
N GLY A 43 10.90 5.47 -2.70
CA GLY A 43 10.78 5.30 -4.14
C GLY A 43 11.77 4.31 -4.77
N LYS A 44 12.57 3.60 -3.99
CA LYS A 44 13.51 2.57 -4.48
C LYS A 44 12.76 1.34 -5.01
N PHE A 45 11.69 0.92 -4.33
CA PHE A 45 10.82 -0.17 -4.77
C PHE A 45 9.65 0.40 -5.55
N ASN A 46 9.51 0.06 -6.83
CA ASN A 46 8.58 0.73 -7.74
C ASN A 46 7.19 0.10 -7.83
N ILE A 47 6.99 -1.12 -7.30
CA ILE A 47 5.70 -1.80 -7.38
C ILE A 47 4.84 -1.40 -6.18
N TRP A 48 4.17 -0.28 -6.29
CA TRP A 48 3.22 0.23 -5.31
C TRP A 48 2.20 1.16 -5.96
N ALA A 49 1.05 1.34 -5.32
CA ALA A 49 0.01 2.27 -5.74
C ALA A 49 -0.66 2.89 -4.51
N TYR A 50 -1.31 4.03 -4.69
CA TYR A 50 -2.18 4.58 -3.68
C TYR A 50 -3.48 3.81 -3.59
N GLU A 51 -3.98 3.63 -2.38
CA GLU A 51 -5.38 3.33 -2.16
C GLU A 51 -6.20 4.62 -2.34
N HIS A 52 -7.36 4.49 -2.97
CA HIS A 52 -8.21 5.64 -3.30
C HIS A 52 -9.62 5.43 -2.76
N MET A 53 -10.15 6.45 -2.10
CA MET A 53 -11.56 6.52 -1.76
C MET A 53 -12.29 7.38 -2.78
N TYR A 54 -13.43 6.89 -3.26
CA TYR A 54 -14.26 7.60 -4.22
C TYR A 54 -15.63 7.88 -3.61
N THR A 55 -16.11 9.12 -3.76
CA THR A 55 -17.45 9.53 -3.35
C THR A 55 -18.19 10.13 -4.53
N ALA A 56 -19.52 10.15 -4.46
CA ALA A 56 -20.34 10.90 -5.41
C ALA A 56 -20.03 12.42 -5.27
N ALA A 57 -20.18 13.16 -6.37
CA ALA A 57 -19.91 14.59 -6.36
C ALA A 57 -20.82 15.37 -5.39
N ASP A 58 -22.03 14.88 -5.16
CA ASP A 58 -23.05 15.39 -4.25
C ASP A 58 -23.10 14.66 -2.90
N ALA A 59 -22.01 13.97 -2.52
CA ALA A 59 -21.92 13.25 -1.25
C ALA A 59 -22.31 14.15 -0.08
N ASP A 60 -23.04 13.60 0.87
CA ASP A 60 -23.50 14.30 2.06
C ASP A 60 -22.35 14.65 3.03
N ALA A 61 -22.67 15.45 4.03
CA ALA A 61 -21.67 15.90 5.01
C ALA A 61 -21.09 14.74 5.84
N ALA A 62 -21.87 13.71 6.13
CA ALA A 62 -21.40 12.56 6.89
C ALA A 62 -20.38 11.73 6.09
N THR A 63 -20.66 11.51 4.82
CA THR A 63 -19.72 10.82 3.90
C THR A 63 -18.41 11.59 3.77
N LYS A 64 -18.47 12.91 3.61
CA LYS A 64 -17.27 13.77 3.56
C LYS A 64 -16.47 13.71 4.85
N ALA A 65 -17.16 13.84 6.01
CA ALA A 65 -16.51 13.74 7.31
C ALA A 65 -15.84 12.38 7.55
N PHE A 66 -16.41 11.28 7.03
CA PHE A 66 -15.78 9.98 7.11
C PHE A 66 -14.48 9.92 6.27
N VAL A 67 -14.48 10.46 5.06
CA VAL A 67 -13.25 10.53 4.24
C VAL A 67 -12.18 11.37 4.93
N ASP A 68 -12.56 12.54 5.49
CA ASP A 68 -11.63 13.39 6.24
C ASP A 68 -11.07 12.67 7.48
N PHE A 69 -11.91 11.90 8.19
CA PHE A 69 -11.48 11.07 9.31
C PHE A 69 -10.48 10.00 8.88
N MET A 70 -10.71 9.31 7.77
CA MET A 70 -9.78 8.32 7.23
C MET A 70 -8.40 8.92 6.87
N MET A 71 -8.34 10.22 6.59
CA MET A 71 -7.09 10.94 6.30
C MET A 71 -6.49 11.62 7.54
N SER A 72 -7.12 11.48 8.71
CA SER A 72 -6.62 12.06 9.96
C SER A 72 -5.36 11.33 10.48
N ASP A 73 -4.57 12.04 11.29
CA ASP A 73 -3.39 11.48 11.94
C ASP A 73 -3.73 10.29 12.85
N ASP A 74 -4.90 10.28 13.47
CA ASP A 74 -5.36 9.17 14.32
C ASP A 74 -5.51 7.87 13.53
N VAL A 75 -5.99 7.94 12.30
CA VAL A 75 -6.14 6.76 11.42
C VAL A 75 -4.82 6.44 10.71
N GLN A 76 -4.19 7.43 10.10
CA GLN A 76 -2.97 7.25 9.31
C GLN A 76 -1.78 6.84 10.18
N GLY A 77 -1.64 7.37 11.38
CA GLY A 77 -0.51 7.11 12.28
C GLY A 77 -0.67 5.87 13.16
N SER A 78 -1.76 5.11 13.06
CA SER A 78 -1.98 3.90 13.86
C SER A 78 -2.65 2.78 13.07
N LEU A 79 -3.95 2.92 12.77
CA LEU A 79 -4.74 1.85 12.15
C LEU A 79 -4.23 1.44 10.77
N VAL A 80 -3.74 2.37 9.97
CA VAL A 80 -3.20 2.10 8.64
C VAL A 80 -1.96 1.20 8.72
N GLU A 81 -1.05 1.47 9.65
CA GLU A 81 0.14 0.65 9.88
C GLU A 81 -0.20 -0.72 10.48
N GLU A 82 -1.12 -0.75 11.46
CA GLU A 82 -1.57 -2.01 12.09
C GLU A 82 -2.18 -2.97 11.07
N GLU A 83 -2.88 -2.44 10.06
CA GLU A 83 -3.45 -3.22 8.96
C GLU A 83 -2.41 -3.54 7.85
N GLY A 84 -1.14 -3.16 8.01
CA GLY A 84 -0.06 -3.48 7.08
C GLY A 84 -0.02 -2.59 5.83
N PHE A 85 -0.63 -1.42 5.89
CA PHE A 85 -0.52 -0.39 4.85
C PHE A 85 0.52 0.67 5.24
N ILE A 86 0.92 1.48 4.28
CA ILE A 86 1.88 2.57 4.49
C ILE A 86 1.11 3.89 4.59
N PRO A 87 1.25 4.65 5.69
CA PRO A 87 0.65 5.97 5.82
C PRO A 87 1.07 6.90 4.67
N ALA A 88 0.13 7.67 4.14
CA ALA A 88 0.41 8.60 3.05
C ALA A 88 1.42 9.70 3.44
N SER A 89 1.50 10.03 4.74
CA SER A 89 2.46 10.96 5.33
C SER A 89 3.91 10.48 5.22
N ASP A 90 4.15 9.16 5.25
CA ASP A 90 5.49 8.58 5.27
C ASP A 90 6.13 8.53 3.89
N MET A 91 5.32 8.69 2.85
CA MET A 91 5.78 8.67 1.47
C MET A 91 6.62 9.89 1.14
N LYS A 92 7.89 9.68 0.81
CA LYS A 92 8.85 10.71 0.35
C LYS A 92 8.77 10.98 -1.15
N VAL A 93 8.00 10.17 -1.85
CA VAL A 93 7.76 10.27 -3.29
C VAL A 93 6.27 10.26 -3.59
N ALA A 94 5.90 10.85 -4.71
CA ALA A 94 4.56 10.79 -5.28
C ALA A 94 4.60 10.07 -6.62
N LYS A 95 3.50 9.41 -6.97
CA LYS A 95 3.31 8.76 -8.27
C LYS A 95 2.09 9.33 -8.96
N ASP A 96 2.25 9.76 -10.20
CA ASP A 96 1.13 10.25 -11.01
C ASP A 96 0.34 9.10 -11.67
N ALA A 97 -0.77 9.43 -12.32
CA ALA A 97 -1.62 8.45 -13.01
C ALA A 97 -0.92 7.74 -14.20
N LYS A 98 0.22 8.25 -14.65
CA LYS A 98 1.04 7.64 -15.71
C LYS A 98 2.16 6.74 -15.14
N GLY A 99 2.29 6.70 -13.82
CA GLY A 99 3.32 5.93 -13.12
C GLY A 99 4.64 6.66 -12.94
N ASN A 100 4.72 7.96 -13.28
CA ASN A 100 5.94 8.72 -13.02
C ASN A 100 6.09 9.01 -11.54
N VAL A 101 7.30 8.80 -11.01
CA VAL A 101 7.62 9.01 -9.60
C VAL A 101 8.41 10.32 -9.47
N THR A 102 7.98 11.19 -8.55
CA THR A 102 8.63 12.45 -8.22
C THR A 102 8.87 12.57 -6.72
N THR A 103 9.93 13.23 -6.30
CA THR A 103 10.17 13.55 -4.88
C THR A 103 9.14 14.57 -4.39
N LYS A 104 8.59 14.36 -3.19
CA LYS A 104 7.71 15.32 -2.50
C LYS A 104 8.52 16.45 -1.87
#